data_e408b8fc67337f350f9a4406576f4cc4
#
_entry.id   e408b8fc67337f350f9a4406576f4cc4
#
_cell.length_a   1.000
_cell.length_b   1.000
_cell.length_c   1.000
_cell.angle_alpha   90.00
_cell.angle_beta   90.00
_cell.angle_gamma   90.00
#
_symmetry.space_group_name_H-M   'P 1'
#
loop_
_entity.id
_entity.type
_entity.pdbx_description
1 polymer ?
#
loop_
_entity_poly.entity_id
_entity_poly.type
_entity_poly.pdbx_seq_one_letter_code
_entity_poly.pdbx_strand_id
1 'polypeptide(L)'
;MKKILILGATGFIGTNLLHFYKNKKGYELYATYRNAKTKINKVKWLKADLRNPKIVDKIIKGKDIVIQAAATTSGAKDIINTPQLHVTDNAIMNSYIFRSCFENNVKHAIFFSCTVMYPH
;
A
#
# COMPACT_ATOMS: atom_id res chain seq x y z
N MET A 1 -0.66 -19.95 8.04
CA MET A 1 -1.35 -18.99 7.15
C MET A 1 -0.37 -17.94 6.65
N LYS A 2 -0.49 -17.57 5.39
CA LYS A 2 0.31 -16.48 4.83
C LYS A 2 -0.26 -15.13 5.25
N LYS A 3 0.60 -14.23 5.68
CA LYS A 3 0.21 -12.87 6.09
C LYS A 3 0.33 -11.94 4.89
N ILE A 4 -0.80 -11.39 4.46
CA ILE A 4 -0.87 -10.40 3.38
C ILE A 4 -1.11 -9.03 4.00
N LEU A 5 -0.29 -8.06 3.60
CA LEU A 5 -0.48 -6.66 3.94
C LEU A 5 -0.85 -5.87 2.69
N ILE A 6 -1.99 -5.21 2.74
CA ILE A 6 -2.44 -4.30 1.68
C ILE A 6 -2.27 -2.87 2.15
N LEU A 7 -1.37 -2.14 1.51
CA LEU A 7 -1.11 -0.73 1.78
C LEU A 7 -2.08 0.12 0.95
N GLY A 8 -2.65 1.15 1.54
CA GLY A 8 -3.65 1.98 0.87
C GLY A 8 -4.99 1.28 0.67
N ALA A 9 -5.40 0.52 1.67
CA ALA A 9 -6.56 -0.37 1.58
C ALA A 9 -7.92 0.35 1.54
N THR A 10 -7.95 1.65 1.80
CA THR A 10 -9.18 2.46 1.73
C THR A 10 -9.42 3.06 0.34
N GLY A 11 -8.44 2.96 -0.57
CA GLY A 11 -8.60 3.39 -1.96
C GLY A 11 -9.39 2.39 -2.80
N PHE A 12 -9.59 2.72 -4.07
CA PHE A 12 -10.36 1.87 -4.99
C PHE A 12 -9.75 0.47 -5.16
N ILE A 13 -8.47 0.41 -5.50
CA ILE A 13 -7.78 -0.87 -5.72
C ILE A 13 -7.69 -1.64 -4.40
N GLY A 14 -7.26 -0.99 -3.33
CA GLY A 14 -7.11 -1.62 -2.03
C GLY A 14 -8.41 -2.21 -1.49
N THR A 15 -9.51 -1.49 -1.62
CA THR A 15 -10.84 -1.97 -1.18
C THR A 15 -11.26 -3.22 -1.96
N ASN A 16 -11.06 -3.24 -3.27
CA ASN A 16 -11.37 -4.40 -4.10
C ASN A 16 -10.50 -5.61 -3.74
N LEU A 17 -9.23 -5.39 -3.45
CA LEU A 17 -8.34 -6.46 -2.98
C LEU A 17 -8.79 -7.03 -1.64
N LEU A 18 -9.22 -6.18 -0.71
CA LEU A 18 -9.76 -6.65 0.57
C LEU A 18 -10.99 -7.53 0.37
N HIS A 19 -11.92 -7.14 -0.47
CA HIS A 19 -13.11 -7.94 -0.76
C HIS A 19 -12.74 -9.28 -1.40
N PHE A 20 -11.72 -9.31 -2.23
CA PHE A 20 -11.24 -10.54 -2.85
C PHE A 20 -10.62 -11.49 -1.81
N TYR A 21 -9.74 -10.98 -0.95
CA TYR A 21 -8.96 -11.83 -0.05
C TYR A 21 -9.68 -12.19 1.26
N LYS A 22 -10.64 -11.40 1.72
CA LYS A 22 -11.28 -11.62 3.04
C LYS A 22 -11.94 -12.99 3.19
N ASN A 23 -12.36 -13.59 2.11
CA ASN A 23 -13.02 -14.91 2.11
C ASN A 23 -12.10 -16.04 1.63
N LYS A 24 -10.84 -15.74 1.31
CA LYS A 24 -9.90 -16.77 0.89
C LYS A 24 -9.27 -17.45 2.08
N LYS A 25 -9.31 -18.77 2.09
CA LYS A 25 -8.66 -19.58 3.13
C LYS A 25 -7.15 -19.54 2.97
N GLY A 26 -6.44 -19.63 4.07
CA GLY A 26 -4.98 -19.68 4.06
C GLY A 26 -4.29 -18.33 4.17
N TYR A 27 -5.05 -17.24 4.27
CA TYR A 27 -4.50 -15.89 4.39
C TYR A 27 -4.96 -15.20 5.66
N GLU A 28 -4.03 -14.53 6.33
CA GLU A 28 -4.30 -13.58 7.40
C GLU A 28 -4.13 -12.19 6.81
N LEU A 29 -5.20 -11.41 6.82
CA LEU A 29 -5.30 -10.17 6.05
C LEU A 29 -5.07 -8.94 6.93
N TYR A 30 -4.06 -8.15 6.57
CA TYR A 30 -3.72 -6.86 7.18
C TYR A 30 -3.94 -5.75 6.16
N ALA A 31 -4.39 -4.59 6.64
CA ALA A 31 -4.68 -3.46 5.79
C ALA A 31 -4.31 -2.16 6.48
N THR A 32 -3.80 -1.19 5.72
CA THR A 32 -3.48 0.12 6.27
C THR A 32 -4.53 1.15 5.92
N TYR A 33 -4.70 2.10 6.84
CA TYR A 33 -5.49 3.31 6.62
C TYR A 33 -4.74 4.52 7.20
N ARG A 34 -5.04 5.69 6.68
CA ARG A 34 -4.42 6.94 7.16
C ARG A 34 -5.34 7.71 8.09
N ASN A 35 -6.55 8.00 7.65
CA ASN A 35 -7.52 8.81 8.40
C ASN A 35 -8.66 7.98 8.97
N ALA A 36 -9.30 7.15 8.15
CA ALA A 36 -10.43 6.34 8.57
C ALA A 36 -10.40 4.99 7.85
N LYS A 37 -10.68 3.93 8.60
CA LYS A 37 -10.80 2.58 8.03
C LYS A 37 -12.23 2.35 7.53
N THR A 38 -12.38 1.43 6.57
CA THR A 38 -13.67 0.99 6.09
C THR A 38 -14.24 -0.11 6.98
N LYS A 39 -15.56 -0.35 6.88
CA LYS A 39 -16.23 -1.39 7.66
C LYS A 39 -16.17 -2.75 6.97
N ILE A 40 -14.96 -3.24 6.77
CA ILE A 40 -14.74 -4.58 6.21
C ILE A 40 -14.26 -5.48 7.35
N ASN A 41 -14.99 -6.57 7.60
CA ASN A 41 -14.63 -7.54 8.64
C ASN A 41 -13.53 -8.51 8.19
N LYS A 42 -13.00 -9.29 9.12
CA LYS A 42 -11.91 -10.27 8.88
C LYS A 42 -10.61 -9.64 8.41
N VAL A 43 -10.38 -8.38 8.75
CA VAL A 43 -9.19 -7.62 8.38
C VAL A 43 -8.59 -7.01 9.65
N LYS A 44 -7.29 -7.15 9.80
CA LYS A 44 -6.54 -6.45 10.86
C LYS A 44 -6.09 -5.10 10.35
N TRP A 45 -6.76 -4.06 10.81
CA TRP A 45 -6.49 -2.69 10.38
C TRP A 45 -5.33 -2.07 11.14
N LEU A 46 -4.43 -1.45 10.42
CA LEU A 46 -3.25 -0.75 10.94
C LEU A 46 -3.26 0.70 10.48
N LYS A 47 -3.25 1.62 11.44
CA LYS A 47 -3.11 3.04 11.11
C LYS A 47 -1.66 3.32 10.76
N ALA A 48 -1.41 3.90 9.60
CA ALA A 48 -0.05 4.16 9.14
C ALA A 48 0.02 5.34 8.18
N ASP A 49 0.96 6.23 8.42
CA ASP A 49 1.44 7.18 7.42
C ASP A 49 2.68 6.58 6.77
N LEU A 50 2.55 6.21 5.51
CA LEU A 50 3.59 5.48 4.78
C LEU A 50 4.79 6.36 4.39
N ARG A 51 4.74 7.65 4.71
CA ARG A 51 5.89 8.56 4.59
C ARG A 51 6.80 8.48 5.81
N ASN A 52 6.41 7.77 6.85
CA ASN A 52 7.21 7.55 8.06
C ASN A 52 7.93 6.20 7.97
N PRO A 53 9.27 6.19 7.83
CA PRO A 53 10.02 4.94 7.62
C PRO A 53 9.94 3.97 8.80
N LYS A 54 9.84 4.47 10.01
CA LYS A 54 9.71 3.61 11.21
C LYS A 54 8.38 2.87 11.23
N ILE A 55 7.30 3.54 10.85
CA ILE A 55 5.98 2.93 10.77
C ILE A 55 5.95 1.91 9.64
N VAL A 56 6.50 2.24 8.49
CA VAL A 56 6.58 1.32 7.34
C VAL A 56 7.31 0.03 7.75
N ASP A 57 8.46 0.15 8.39
CA ASP A 57 9.22 -1.01 8.82
C ASP A 57 8.45 -1.86 9.83
N LYS A 58 7.80 -1.23 10.78
CA LYS A 58 7.00 -1.91 11.80
C LYS A 58 5.86 -2.73 11.21
N ILE A 59 5.12 -2.19 10.25
CA ILE A 59 3.96 -2.87 9.67
C ILE A 59 4.33 -3.95 8.65
N ILE A 60 5.47 -3.82 7.99
CA ILE A 60 5.94 -4.80 6.99
C ILE A 60 6.61 -6.00 7.65
N LYS A 61 7.22 -5.80 8.81
CA LYS A 61 7.90 -6.89 9.53
C LYS A 61 6.97 -8.08 9.76
N GLY A 62 7.44 -9.26 9.39
CA GLY A 62 6.71 -10.50 9.59
C GLY A 62 5.61 -10.79 8.57
N LYS A 63 5.50 -9.98 7.52
CA LYS A 63 4.53 -10.22 6.44
C LYS A 63 5.15 -11.05 5.33
N ASP A 64 4.35 -11.91 4.73
CA ASP A 64 4.78 -12.78 3.62
C ASP A 64 4.59 -12.09 2.27
N ILE A 65 3.49 -11.36 2.12
CA ILE A 65 3.11 -10.69 0.88
C ILE A 65 2.74 -9.25 1.21
N VAL A 66 3.31 -8.31 0.46
CA VAL A 66 2.97 -6.88 0.58
C VAL A 66 2.47 -6.39 -0.77
N ILE A 67 1.26 -5.83 -0.77
CA ILE A 67 0.66 -5.24 -1.97
C ILE A 67 0.59 -3.72 -1.77
N GLN A 68 1.35 -2.99 -2.56
CA GLN A 68 1.40 -1.53 -2.49
C GLN A 68 0.32 -0.93 -3.40
N ALA A 69 -0.80 -0.54 -2.81
CA ALA A 69 -1.91 0.14 -3.48
C ALA A 69 -2.10 1.57 -2.97
N ALA A 70 -1.20 2.06 -2.13
CA ALA A 70 -1.25 3.42 -1.62
C ALA A 70 -0.61 4.40 -2.60
N ALA A 71 -1.27 5.54 -2.78
CA ALA A 71 -0.72 6.64 -3.55
C ALA A 71 -1.27 7.96 -3.01
N THR A 72 -0.47 9.00 -3.09
CA THR A 72 -0.97 10.36 -2.96
C THR A 72 -1.51 10.77 -4.31
N THR A 73 -2.82 10.95 -4.38
CA THR A 73 -3.50 11.37 -5.60
C THR A 73 -4.17 12.70 -5.38
N SER A 74 -4.12 13.53 -6.41
CA SER A 74 -4.88 14.76 -6.46
C SER A 74 -5.46 14.92 -7.87
N GLY A 75 -6.34 15.89 -8.07
CA GLY A 75 -6.98 16.11 -9.36
C GLY A 75 -6.01 16.53 -10.46
N ALA A 76 -6.48 16.51 -11.71
CA ALA A 76 -5.69 16.90 -12.87
C ALA A 76 -5.11 18.32 -12.75
N LYS A 77 -5.82 19.22 -12.07
CA LYS A 77 -5.36 20.59 -11.81
C LYS A 77 -4.06 20.62 -11.01
N ASP A 78 -3.95 19.76 -9.98
CA ASP A 78 -2.74 19.67 -9.15
C ASP A 78 -1.60 19.01 -9.90
N ILE A 79 -1.88 18.06 -10.76
CA ILE A 79 -0.86 17.43 -11.61
C ILE A 79 -0.19 18.47 -12.52
N ILE A 80 -0.98 19.42 -13.04
CA ILE A 80 -0.48 20.47 -13.92
C ILE A 80 0.24 21.56 -13.12
N ASN A 81 -0.36 22.02 -12.02
CA ASN A 81 0.11 23.20 -11.28
C ASN A 81 1.16 22.87 -10.19
N THR A 82 1.07 21.71 -9.58
CA THR A 82 1.95 21.28 -8.47
C THR A 82 2.35 19.81 -8.63
N PRO A 83 3.03 19.44 -9.72
CA PRO A 83 3.38 18.05 -10.01
C PRO A 83 4.28 17.42 -8.93
N GLN A 84 5.08 18.22 -8.24
CA GLN A 84 5.97 17.75 -7.18
C GLN A 84 5.21 17.08 -6.02
N LEU A 85 3.97 17.46 -5.75
CA LEU A 85 3.17 16.83 -4.68
C LEU A 85 2.94 15.35 -4.96
N HIS A 86 2.70 14.99 -6.20
CA HIS A 86 2.55 13.59 -6.60
C HIS A 86 3.86 12.83 -6.59
N VAL A 87 4.90 13.45 -7.17
CA VAL A 87 6.20 12.79 -7.35
C VAL A 87 6.87 12.54 -6.00
N THR A 88 6.97 13.56 -5.17
CA THR A 88 7.74 13.48 -3.92
C THR A 88 7.16 12.47 -2.95
N ASP A 89 5.88 12.60 -2.60
CA ASP A 89 5.26 11.72 -1.60
C ASP A 89 5.22 10.27 -2.08
N ASN A 90 4.87 10.04 -3.34
CA ASN A 90 4.83 8.69 -3.89
C ASN A 90 6.22 8.06 -3.98
N ALA A 91 7.24 8.82 -4.35
CA ALA A 91 8.62 8.34 -4.38
C ALA A 91 9.12 7.99 -2.98
N ILE A 92 8.81 8.83 -1.99
CA ILE A 92 9.19 8.59 -0.58
C ILE A 92 8.52 7.30 -0.07
N MET A 93 7.21 7.17 -0.22
CA MET A 93 6.48 5.98 0.22
C MET A 93 7.03 4.71 -0.42
N ASN A 94 7.18 4.70 -1.73
CA ASN A 94 7.65 3.54 -2.46
C ASN A 94 9.07 3.16 -2.08
N SER A 95 9.95 4.14 -1.90
CA SER A 95 11.33 3.89 -1.47
C SER A 95 11.38 3.20 -0.11
N TYR A 96 10.60 3.68 0.86
CA TYR A 96 10.55 3.07 2.18
C TYR A 96 9.93 1.67 2.15
N ILE A 97 8.87 1.49 1.39
CA ILE A 97 8.16 0.22 1.29
C ILE A 97 9.05 -0.86 0.68
N PHE A 98 9.68 -0.57 -0.45
CA PHE A 98 10.52 -1.57 -1.13
C PHE A 98 11.78 -1.89 -0.33
N ARG A 99 12.40 -0.90 0.28
CA ARG A 99 13.53 -1.12 1.18
C ARG A 99 13.14 -2.02 2.35
N SER A 100 12.02 -1.73 2.99
CA SER A 100 11.55 -2.50 4.14
C SER A 100 11.15 -3.92 3.74
N CYS A 101 10.54 -4.11 2.57
CA CYS A 101 10.24 -5.45 2.05
C CYS A 101 11.51 -6.27 1.86
N PHE A 102 12.56 -5.67 1.33
CA PHE A 102 13.85 -6.33 1.16
C PHE A 102 14.48 -6.69 2.52
N GLU A 103 14.57 -5.71 3.43
CA GLU A 103 15.20 -5.89 4.73
C GLU A 103 14.46 -6.89 5.62
N ASN A 104 13.15 -7.03 5.48
CA ASN A 104 12.33 -7.95 6.26
C ASN A 104 12.05 -9.28 5.53
N ASN A 105 12.72 -9.56 4.44
CA ASN A 105 12.61 -10.82 3.70
C ASN A 105 11.18 -11.14 3.26
N VAL A 106 10.43 -10.13 2.83
CA VAL A 106 9.09 -10.32 2.27
C VAL A 106 9.20 -11.16 1.00
N LYS A 107 8.42 -12.23 0.90
CA LYS A 107 8.49 -13.18 -0.21
C LYS A 107 7.96 -12.61 -1.53
N HIS A 108 6.89 -11.82 -1.45
CA HIS A 108 6.27 -11.19 -2.60
C HIS A 108 5.94 -9.73 -2.29
N ALA A 109 6.47 -8.82 -3.09
CA ALA A 109 6.08 -7.42 -3.09
C ALA A 109 5.44 -7.10 -4.44
N ILE A 110 4.20 -6.65 -4.42
CA ILE A 110 3.44 -6.32 -5.62
C ILE A 110 3.23 -4.81 -5.67
N PHE A 111 3.57 -4.22 -6.79
CA PHE A 111 3.47 -2.79 -7.04
C PHE A 111 2.63 -2.52 -8.29
N PHE A 112 1.72 -1.57 -8.19
CA PHE A 112 0.91 -1.15 -9.33
C PHE A 112 1.61 -0.03 -10.09
N SER A 113 1.98 -0.31 -11.31
CA SER A 113 2.56 0.66 -12.23
C SER A 113 1.46 1.47 -12.92
N CYS A 114 1.84 2.37 -13.79
CA CYS A 114 0.90 3.15 -14.58
C CYS A 114 1.25 3.07 -16.07
N THR A 115 0.28 3.43 -16.92
CA THR A 115 0.44 3.33 -18.38
C THR A 115 1.50 4.29 -18.93
N VAL A 116 1.73 5.42 -18.25
CA VAL A 116 2.72 6.42 -18.68
C VAL A 116 4.16 6.02 -18.44
N MET A 117 4.41 4.90 -17.75
CA MET A 117 5.76 4.37 -17.57
C MET A 117 6.32 3.68 -18.81
N TYR A 118 5.47 3.32 -19.76
CA TYR A 118 5.89 2.61 -20.95
C TYR A 118 6.14 3.59 -22.10
N PRO A 119 7.22 3.38 -22.89
CA PRO A 119 7.47 4.23 -24.05
C PRO A 119 6.39 4.02 -25.11
N HIS A 120 6.16 5.08 -25.88
CA HIS A 120 5.23 5.04 -27.02
C HIS A 120 5.80 4.25 -28.20
#